data_7c70ce88f31db4e3e0cfb9fb5f7c7ceb
#
_entry.id   7c70ce88f31db4e3e0cfb9fb5f7c7ceb
#
_cell.length_a   1.000
_cell.length_b   1.000
_cell.length_c   1.000
_cell.angle_alpha   90.00
_cell.angle_beta   90.00
_cell.angle_gamma   90.00
#
_symmetry.space_group_name_H-M   'P 1'
#
loop_
_entity.id
_entity.type
_entity.pdbx_description
1 polymer ?
#
loop_
_entity_poly.entity_id
_entity_poly.type
_entity_poly.pdbx_seq_one_letter_code
_entity_poly.pdbx_strand_id
1 'polypeptide(L)'
;QLYLQTSRCDGEAPYVLSDSGFVLHKRNCTALDEKRRWINNIYYLRSYAVTPGDGIPTLMQSSFDALAQQVAVPMVEGVEAMRFELGVDNVGDGGPVNYAQAVDWGPASSQIIKNTPKYRGDGAADSVCTSATPCTLDDMVNTVVVKAYLLVRELEPSAGYSSDKTYRLAGTTFGPYGDAYKRHVYSTTIRLNNISGRRETP
;
A
#
# COMPACT_ATOMS: atom_id res chain seq x y z
N GLN A 1 6.51 -10.67 19.72
CA GLN A 1 6.91 -9.98 18.49
C GLN A 1 7.00 -10.96 17.34
N LEU A 2 6.30 -10.72 16.25
CA LEU A 2 6.38 -11.55 15.04
C LEU A 2 7.60 -11.19 14.18
N TYR A 3 8.19 -12.22 13.60
CA TYR A 3 9.25 -12.10 12.61
C TYR A 3 8.93 -12.94 11.39
N LEU A 4 9.29 -12.45 10.24
CA LEU A 4 9.25 -13.15 8.96
C LEU A 4 10.66 -13.67 8.65
N GLN A 5 10.77 -14.97 8.39
CA GLN A 5 11.93 -15.59 7.77
C GLN A 5 11.50 -16.22 6.43
N THR A 6 12.27 -16.03 5.40
CA THR A 6 12.02 -16.61 4.05
C THR A 6 13.04 -17.67 3.75
N SER A 7 12.68 -18.64 2.92
CA SER A 7 13.65 -19.59 2.36
C SER A 7 13.90 -19.33 0.88
N ARG A 8 15.15 -19.56 0.48
CA ARG A 8 15.56 -19.66 -0.92
C ARG A 8 16.18 -21.02 -1.23
N CYS A 9 16.09 -21.95 -0.28
CA CYS A 9 16.49 -23.34 -0.43
C CYS A 9 15.35 -24.13 -1.05
N ASP A 10 15.65 -24.88 -2.08
CA ASP A 10 14.66 -25.71 -2.75
C ASP A 10 14.17 -26.84 -1.82
N GLY A 11 12.86 -27.09 -1.84
CA GLY A 11 12.22 -28.09 -0.97
C GLY A 11 11.84 -27.63 0.44
N GLU A 12 12.17 -26.39 0.84
CA GLU A 12 11.70 -25.81 2.10
C GLU A 12 10.38 -25.02 1.93
N ALA A 13 9.69 -24.78 3.04
CA ALA A 13 8.59 -23.83 3.06
C ALA A 13 9.09 -22.44 2.62
N PRO A 14 8.34 -21.69 1.79
CA PRO A 14 8.82 -20.42 1.24
C PRO A 14 9.00 -19.34 2.31
N TYR A 15 8.29 -19.43 3.42
CA TYR A 15 8.42 -18.52 4.56
C TYR A 15 7.85 -19.12 5.85
N VAL A 16 8.25 -18.53 6.97
CA VAL A 16 7.62 -18.68 8.28
C VAL A 16 7.38 -17.31 8.89
N LEU A 17 6.20 -17.10 9.44
CA LEU A 17 5.85 -15.91 10.23
C LEU A 17 5.51 -16.37 11.64
N SER A 18 6.40 -16.11 12.59
CA SER A 18 6.32 -16.64 13.96
C SER A 18 7.05 -15.71 14.93
N ASP A 19 6.99 -16.04 16.21
CA ASP A 19 7.84 -15.46 17.25
C ASP A 19 9.09 -16.29 17.56
N SER A 20 9.11 -17.55 17.09
CA SER A 20 10.17 -18.53 17.37
C SER A 20 10.24 -19.59 16.26
N GLY A 21 11.21 -20.53 16.33
CA GLY A 21 11.29 -21.69 15.44
C GLY A 21 11.81 -21.37 14.04
N PHE A 22 12.71 -20.41 13.91
CA PHE A 22 13.28 -20.00 12.60
C PHE A 22 14.39 -20.96 12.17
N VAL A 23 14.08 -21.79 11.17
CA VAL A 23 14.94 -22.86 10.65
C VAL A 23 15.14 -22.81 9.14
N LEU A 24 14.63 -21.76 8.46
CA LEU A 24 14.72 -21.64 7.01
C LEU A 24 16.09 -21.16 6.56
N HIS A 25 16.54 -21.66 5.40
CA HIS A 25 17.91 -21.46 4.91
C HIS A 25 17.99 -20.51 3.71
N LYS A 26 19.18 -19.95 3.54
CA LYS A 26 19.59 -19.24 2.32
C LYS A 26 19.68 -20.20 1.14
N ARG A 27 19.90 -19.67 -0.05
CA ARG A 27 20.00 -20.45 -1.29
C ARG A 27 21.05 -21.60 -1.26
N ASN A 28 22.03 -21.52 -0.39
CA ASN A 28 23.02 -22.56 -0.21
C ASN A 28 22.55 -23.77 0.64
N CYS A 29 21.31 -23.71 1.17
CA CYS A 29 20.67 -24.73 1.99
C CYS A 29 21.46 -25.16 3.25
N THR A 30 22.42 -24.37 3.68
CA THR A 30 23.24 -24.66 4.87
C THR A 30 23.26 -23.54 5.88
N ALA A 31 23.26 -22.29 5.43
CA ALA A 31 23.22 -21.15 6.31
C ALA A 31 21.76 -20.70 6.54
N LEU A 32 21.40 -20.45 7.79
CA LEU A 32 20.08 -19.89 8.13
C LEU A 32 19.87 -18.52 7.46
N ASP A 33 18.68 -18.30 6.94
CA ASP A 33 18.33 -16.99 6.40
C ASP A 33 17.98 -15.99 7.53
N GLU A 34 18.08 -14.72 7.22
CA GLU A 34 17.85 -13.64 8.18
C GLU A 34 16.36 -13.55 8.51
N LYS A 35 16.05 -13.33 9.77
CA LYS A 35 14.71 -12.98 10.21
C LYS A 35 14.52 -11.46 10.23
N ARG A 36 13.37 -11.01 9.79
CA ARG A 36 12.98 -9.60 9.73
C ARG A 36 11.76 -9.36 10.61
N ARG A 37 11.80 -8.29 11.39
CA ARG A 37 10.67 -7.91 12.21
C ARG A 37 9.45 -7.66 11.33
N TRP A 38 8.34 -8.33 11.65
CA TRP A 38 7.05 -8.06 11.01
C TRP A 38 6.42 -6.84 11.66
N ILE A 39 6.07 -5.85 10.84
CA ILE A 39 5.36 -4.63 11.26
C ILE A 39 4.06 -4.57 10.46
N ASN A 40 2.95 -4.48 11.17
CA ASN A 40 1.63 -4.30 10.57
C ASN A 40 0.95 -3.11 11.25
N ASN A 41 0.69 -2.04 10.49
CA ASN A 41 -0.01 -0.85 10.94
C ASN A 41 -1.36 -0.76 10.23
N ILE A 42 -2.41 -0.51 11.00
CA ILE A 42 -3.78 -0.33 10.53
C ILE A 42 -4.15 1.15 10.75
N TYR A 43 -4.46 1.84 9.67
CA TYR A 43 -4.90 3.23 9.71
C TYR A 43 -6.39 3.29 9.43
N TYR A 44 -7.13 4.06 10.22
CA TYR A 44 -8.56 4.23 10.06
C TYR A 44 -9.03 5.58 10.59
N LEU A 45 -10.22 6.00 10.17
CA LEU A 45 -10.84 7.22 10.67
C LEU A 45 -11.83 6.90 11.78
N ARG A 46 -11.69 7.60 12.90
CA ARG A 46 -12.62 7.59 14.02
C ARG A 46 -13.43 8.89 14.00
N SER A 47 -14.70 8.84 14.30
CA SER A 47 -15.61 9.99 14.23
C SER A 47 -15.46 11.00 15.39
N TYR A 48 -14.53 10.77 16.32
CA TYR A 48 -14.26 11.63 17.46
C TYR A 48 -12.77 11.63 17.82
N ALA A 49 -12.29 12.67 18.49
CA ALA A 49 -10.91 12.79 18.93
C ALA A 49 -10.67 12.17 20.32
N VAL A 50 -11.37 12.70 21.33
CA VAL A 50 -11.21 12.27 22.72
C VAL A 50 -12.45 11.56 23.22
N THR A 51 -13.61 12.21 23.12
CA THR A 51 -14.89 11.71 23.65
C THR A 51 -15.85 11.39 22.52
N PRO A 52 -16.51 10.22 22.51
CA PRO A 52 -17.54 9.92 21.54
C PRO A 52 -18.60 11.06 21.45
N GLY A 53 -18.79 11.60 20.24
CA GLY A 53 -19.73 12.70 20.00
C GLY A 53 -19.11 14.10 20.04
N ASP A 54 -17.81 14.28 20.26
CA ASP A 54 -17.14 15.58 20.18
C ASP A 54 -17.09 16.15 18.74
N GLY A 55 -17.45 15.33 17.75
CA GLY A 55 -17.55 15.74 16.36
C GLY A 55 -16.23 16.02 15.66
N ILE A 56 -15.08 15.66 16.25
CA ILE A 56 -13.75 15.88 15.67
C ILE A 56 -13.24 14.57 15.04
N PRO A 57 -13.38 14.38 13.72
CA PRO A 57 -12.91 13.16 13.07
C PRO A 57 -11.40 13.07 13.14
N THR A 58 -10.89 11.89 13.47
CA THR A 58 -9.46 11.70 13.77
C THR A 58 -8.89 10.50 13.05
N LEU A 59 -7.72 10.68 12.40
CA LEU A 59 -6.93 9.59 11.86
C LEU A 59 -6.27 8.85 13.00
N MET A 60 -6.52 7.55 13.07
CA MET A 60 -6.00 6.63 14.09
C MET A 60 -4.99 5.66 13.47
N GLN A 61 -4.02 5.26 14.26
CA GLN A 61 -3.12 4.15 13.96
C GLN A 61 -3.28 3.07 15.03
N SER A 62 -3.44 1.84 14.60
CA SER A 62 -3.31 0.66 15.44
C SER A 62 -2.29 -0.27 14.82
N SER A 63 -1.61 -1.08 15.63
CA SER A 63 -0.72 -2.13 15.15
C SER A 63 -1.25 -3.49 15.58
N PHE A 64 -0.88 -4.52 14.83
CA PHE A 64 -1.11 -5.90 15.24
C PHE A 64 0.23 -6.51 15.63
N ASP A 65 0.36 -6.94 16.86
CA ASP A 65 1.57 -7.56 17.37
C ASP A 65 1.26 -8.92 18.02
N ALA A 66 2.05 -9.90 17.66
CA ALA A 66 1.97 -11.28 18.09
C ALA A 66 0.58 -11.93 17.85
N LEU A 67 -0.41 -11.65 18.66
CA LEU A 67 -1.73 -12.28 18.59
C LEU A 67 -2.88 -11.29 18.87
N ALA A 68 -2.60 -10.02 19.05
CA ALA A 68 -3.60 -9.04 19.40
C ALA A 68 -3.41 -7.69 18.69
N GLN A 69 -4.53 -7.05 18.42
CA GLN A 69 -4.55 -5.66 18.01
C GLN A 69 -4.17 -4.78 19.19
N GLN A 70 -3.19 -3.90 19.00
CA GLN A 70 -2.75 -2.96 20.00
C GLN A 70 -3.72 -1.78 20.12
N VAL A 71 -3.67 -1.11 21.27
CA VAL A 71 -4.47 0.10 21.50
C VAL A 71 -4.17 1.13 20.43
N ALA A 72 -5.22 1.68 19.85
CA ALA A 72 -5.09 2.68 18.78
C ALA A 72 -4.61 4.02 19.33
N VAL A 73 -3.68 4.64 18.60
CA VAL A 73 -3.10 5.94 18.92
C VAL A 73 -3.65 6.99 17.95
N PRO A 74 -4.14 8.15 18.43
CA PRO A 74 -4.53 9.25 17.56
C PRO A 74 -3.31 9.85 16.87
N MET A 75 -3.43 10.08 15.56
CA MET A 75 -2.35 10.63 14.72
C MET A 75 -2.62 12.09 14.37
N VAL A 76 -3.76 12.36 13.77
CA VAL A 76 -4.14 13.70 13.28
C VAL A 76 -5.63 13.91 13.42
N GLU A 77 -6.03 14.98 14.10
CA GLU A 77 -7.41 15.42 14.22
C GLU A 77 -7.87 16.18 12.95
N GLY A 78 -9.16 16.23 12.71
CA GLY A 78 -9.77 16.93 11.58
C GLY A 78 -9.77 16.15 10.26
N VAL A 79 -9.29 14.90 10.22
CA VAL A 79 -9.29 14.08 9.00
C VAL A 79 -10.64 13.45 8.78
N GLU A 80 -11.39 13.94 7.76
CA GLU A 80 -12.75 13.50 7.43
C GLU A 80 -12.80 12.37 6.42
N ALA A 81 -11.83 12.31 5.50
CA ALA A 81 -11.77 11.25 4.50
C ALA A 81 -10.33 10.84 4.19
N MET A 82 -10.14 9.56 3.93
CA MET A 82 -8.90 8.96 3.45
C MET A 82 -9.23 8.06 2.26
N ARG A 83 -8.49 8.23 1.14
CA ARG A 83 -8.66 7.43 -0.08
C ARG A 83 -7.29 7.10 -0.67
N PHE A 84 -7.27 6.01 -1.43
CA PHE A 84 -6.06 5.54 -2.09
C PHE A 84 -6.32 5.27 -3.58
N GLU A 85 -5.33 5.56 -4.38
CA GLU A 85 -5.17 5.05 -5.74
C GLU A 85 -3.98 4.11 -5.75
N LEU A 86 -4.13 2.93 -6.34
CA LEU A 86 -3.06 1.96 -6.51
C LEU A 86 -2.64 1.97 -7.97
N GLY A 87 -1.40 2.32 -8.24
CA GLY A 87 -0.80 2.21 -9.56
C GLY A 87 -0.26 0.80 -9.76
N VAL A 88 -0.80 0.12 -10.76
CA VAL A 88 -0.61 -1.31 -11.02
C VAL A 88 0.27 -1.50 -12.25
N ASP A 89 1.33 -2.26 -12.11
CA ASP A 89 2.20 -2.71 -13.19
C ASP A 89 1.72 -4.09 -13.65
N ASN A 90 0.81 -4.10 -14.62
CA ASN A 90 0.11 -5.30 -15.10
C ASN A 90 0.41 -5.66 -16.56
N VAL A 91 1.25 -4.89 -17.23
CA VAL A 91 1.70 -5.16 -18.60
C VAL A 91 3.23 -5.23 -18.62
N GLY A 92 3.75 -6.31 -19.16
CA GLY A 92 5.18 -6.50 -19.36
C GLY A 92 5.54 -6.72 -20.81
N ASP A 93 6.82 -6.89 -21.09
CA ASP A 93 7.29 -7.28 -22.42
C ASP A 93 6.69 -8.64 -22.79
N GLY A 94 5.97 -8.70 -23.90
CA GLY A 94 5.27 -9.91 -24.38
C GLY A 94 3.83 -10.08 -23.89
N GLY A 95 3.26 -9.13 -23.12
CA GLY A 95 1.86 -9.12 -22.72
C GLY A 95 1.61 -8.95 -21.21
N PRO A 96 0.44 -9.38 -20.71
CA PRO A 96 0.09 -9.23 -19.31
C PRO A 96 1.09 -9.90 -18.37
N VAL A 97 1.31 -9.30 -17.20
CA VAL A 97 2.15 -9.86 -16.14
C VAL A 97 1.56 -11.19 -15.67
N ASN A 98 2.38 -12.23 -15.67
CA ASN A 98 1.98 -13.58 -15.25
C ASN A 98 3.14 -14.31 -14.58
N TYR A 99 3.16 -14.31 -13.26
CA TYR A 99 4.19 -14.98 -12.46
C TYR A 99 4.08 -16.52 -12.43
N ALA A 100 2.97 -17.09 -12.90
CA ALA A 100 2.83 -18.53 -13.05
C ALA A 100 3.60 -19.09 -14.26
N GLN A 101 3.95 -18.22 -15.21
CA GLN A 101 4.80 -18.62 -16.34
C GLN A 101 6.27 -18.62 -15.96
N ALA A 102 7.03 -19.54 -16.53
CA ALA A 102 8.49 -19.53 -16.42
C ALA A 102 9.06 -18.21 -16.98
N VAL A 103 10.18 -17.77 -16.41
CA VAL A 103 10.88 -16.58 -16.90
C VAL A 103 11.41 -16.84 -18.33
N ASP A 104 10.98 -16.01 -19.27
CA ASP A 104 11.47 -16.03 -20.66
C ASP A 104 12.19 -14.72 -20.94
N TRP A 105 13.51 -14.81 -21.08
CA TRP A 105 14.37 -13.68 -21.41
C TRP A 105 14.40 -13.34 -22.90
N GLY A 106 13.68 -14.10 -23.72
CA GLY A 106 13.77 -14.00 -25.16
C GLY A 106 15.09 -14.52 -25.73
N PRO A 107 15.30 -14.46 -27.05
CA PRO A 107 16.53 -14.90 -27.68
C PRO A 107 17.72 -14.02 -27.28
N ALA A 108 18.89 -14.64 -27.14
CA ALA A 108 20.13 -13.98 -26.70
C ALA A 108 20.49 -12.74 -27.56
N SER A 109 20.07 -12.69 -28.83
CA SER A 109 20.24 -11.54 -29.72
C SER A 109 19.41 -10.31 -29.32
N SER A 110 18.35 -10.50 -28.55
CA SER A 110 17.53 -9.39 -28.06
C SER A 110 17.98 -8.85 -26.69
N GLN A 111 18.86 -9.58 -25.98
CA GLN A 111 19.34 -9.21 -24.65
C GLN A 111 20.27 -7.99 -24.63
N ILE A 112 20.79 -7.59 -25.79
CA ILE A 112 21.70 -6.43 -25.89
C ILE A 112 20.94 -5.11 -25.62
N ILE A 113 19.62 -5.10 -25.68
CA ILE A 113 18.81 -3.87 -25.61
C ILE A 113 17.77 -3.90 -24.48
N LYS A 114 17.35 -5.08 -24.00
CA LYS A 114 16.31 -5.23 -22.96
C LYS A 114 16.57 -6.44 -22.06
N ASN A 115 16.90 -6.16 -20.82
CA ASN A 115 17.06 -7.20 -19.78
C ASN A 115 15.74 -7.51 -19.05
N THR A 116 14.60 -7.18 -19.63
CA THR A 116 13.28 -7.41 -19.01
C THR A 116 12.77 -8.78 -19.46
N PRO A 117 12.52 -9.72 -18.55
CA PRO A 117 11.89 -10.96 -18.91
C PRO A 117 10.46 -10.76 -19.35
N LYS A 118 10.01 -11.53 -20.33
CA LYS A 118 8.60 -11.50 -20.76
C LYS A 118 7.65 -11.82 -19.62
N TYR A 119 6.45 -11.27 -19.67
CA TYR A 119 5.39 -11.46 -18.68
C TYR A 119 5.76 -11.01 -17.26
N ARG A 120 6.75 -10.17 -17.15
CA ARG A 120 7.10 -9.46 -15.92
C ARG A 120 6.90 -7.97 -16.14
N GLY A 121 6.50 -7.24 -15.11
CA GLY A 121 6.37 -5.79 -15.18
C GLY A 121 7.73 -5.09 -15.30
N ASP A 122 7.71 -3.80 -15.63
CA ASP A 122 8.89 -2.95 -15.74
C ASP A 122 9.08 -2.02 -14.52
N GLY A 123 8.19 -2.11 -13.53
CA GLY A 123 8.21 -1.29 -12.33
C GLY A 123 7.50 0.06 -12.47
N ALA A 124 6.96 0.37 -13.66
CA ALA A 124 6.07 1.51 -13.87
C ALA A 124 4.60 1.09 -13.74
N ALA A 125 3.72 2.04 -13.43
CA ALA A 125 2.30 1.77 -13.36
C ALA A 125 1.66 1.94 -14.74
N ASP A 126 0.99 0.90 -15.25
CA ASP A 126 0.24 0.90 -16.52
C ASP A 126 -1.22 1.28 -16.35
N SER A 127 -1.77 0.98 -15.18
CA SER A 127 -3.16 1.20 -14.85
C SER A 127 -3.33 1.67 -13.41
N VAL A 128 -4.53 2.17 -13.09
CA VAL A 128 -4.87 2.64 -11.75
C VAL A 128 -6.19 2.03 -11.32
N CYS A 129 -6.22 1.48 -10.11
CA CYS A 129 -7.47 1.09 -9.46
C CYS A 129 -7.71 1.86 -8.16
N THR A 130 -8.98 2.01 -7.78
CA THR A 130 -9.44 2.81 -6.65
C THR A 130 -10.66 2.16 -5.99
N SER A 131 -11.19 2.78 -4.94
CA SER A 131 -12.48 2.35 -4.38
C SER A 131 -13.67 2.54 -5.34
N ALA A 132 -13.55 3.43 -6.32
CA ALA A 132 -14.57 3.65 -7.37
C ALA A 132 -14.42 2.65 -8.54
N THR A 133 -13.20 2.20 -8.80
CA THR A 133 -12.82 1.13 -9.73
C THR A 133 -12.05 0.07 -8.94
N PRO A 134 -12.76 -0.89 -8.31
CA PRO A 134 -12.15 -1.81 -7.35
C PRO A 134 -10.97 -2.59 -7.92
N CYS A 135 -9.92 -2.72 -7.12
CA CYS A 135 -8.76 -3.52 -7.44
C CYS A 135 -9.08 -5.01 -7.27
N THR A 136 -8.64 -5.82 -8.19
CA THR A 136 -8.60 -7.27 -8.05
C THR A 136 -7.45 -7.69 -7.11
N LEU A 137 -7.41 -8.96 -6.72
CA LEU A 137 -6.27 -9.48 -5.96
C LEU A 137 -4.95 -9.37 -6.74
N ASP A 138 -5.02 -9.63 -8.05
CA ASP A 138 -3.85 -9.52 -8.94
C ASP A 138 -3.37 -8.07 -9.06
N ASP A 139 -4.28 -7.09 -9.12
CA ASP A 139 -3.92 -5.68 -9.10
C ASP A 139 -3.18 -5.32 -7.81
N MET A 140 -3.66 -5.81 -6.65
CA MET A 140 -3.01 -5.55 -5.36
C MET A 140 -1.60 -6.14 -5.29
N VAL A 141 -1.40 -7.35 -5.81
CA VAL A 141 -0.08 -8.02 -5.88
C VAL A 141 0.87 -7.27 -6.82
N ASN A 142 0.34 -6.69 -7.89
CA ASN A 142 1.10 -5.96 -8.91
C ASN A 142 1.18 -4.45 -8.66
N THR A 143 0.75 -3.98 -7.49
CA THR A 143 0.83 -2.56 -7.14
C THR A 143 2.27 -2.13 -6.92
N VAL A 144 2.71 -1.11 -7.67
CA VAL A 144 4.06 -0.53 -7.60
C VAL A 144 4.08 0.88 -7.01
N VAL A 145 2.93 1.56 -7.05
CA VAL A 145 2.76 2.92 -6.54
C VAL A 145 1.46 3.02 -5.75
N VAL A 146 1.50 3.73 -4.63
CA VAL A 146 0.30 4.09 -3.85
C VAL A 146 0.22 5.60 -3.77
N LYS A 147 -0.90 6.17 -4.19
CA LYS A 147 -1.21 7.58 -3.97
C LYS A 147 -2.27 7.69 -2.89
N ALA A 148 -1.93 8.36 -1.81
CA ALA A 148 -2.82 8.59 -0.68
C ALA A 148 -3.39 10.01 -0.72
N TYR A 149 -4.67 10.13 -0.37
CA TYR A 149 -5.39 11.39 -0.26
C TYR A 149 -6.04 11.49 1.10
N LEU A 150 -5.91 12.66 1.73
CA LEU A 150 -6.58 13.01 2.97
C LEU A 150 -7.41 14.27 2.76
N LEU A 151 -8.68 14.27 3.15
CA LEU A 151 -9.48 15.47 3.30
C LEU A 151 -9.46 15.88 4.76
N VAL A 152 -8.92 17.05 5.03
CA VAL A 152 -8.74 17.59 6.38
C VAL A 152 -9.52 18.88 6.51
N ARG A 153 -10.24 19.03 7.63
CA ARG A 153 -10.96 20.28 7.98
C ARG A 153 -10.28 21.00 9.14
N GLU A 154 -10.55 22.29 9.26
CA GLU A 154 -10.25 23.04 10.47
C GLU A 154 -11.00 22.44 11.69
N LEU A 155 -10.42 22.56 12.88
CA LEU A 155 -11.04 22.06 14.11
C LEU A 155 -12.12 23.02 14.60
N GLU A 156 -11.95 24.32 14.34
CA GLU A 156 -12.88 25.38 14.73
C GLU A 156 -13.63 25.92 13.49
N PRO A 157 -14.92 26.26 13.62
CA PRO A 157 -15.67 26.85 12.53
C PRO A 157 -15.20 28.27 12.23
N SER A 158 -15.11 28.63 10.96
CA SER A 158 -14.78 29.98 10.50
C SER A 158 -16.06 30.84 10.41
N ALA A 159 -16.13 31.89 11.18
CA ALA A 159 -17.28 32.79 11.20
C ALA A 159 -17.58 33.39 9.80
N GLY A 160 -18.85 33.33 9.36
CA GLY A 160 -19.27 33.83 8.07
C GLY A 160 -18.87 32.98 6.86
N TYR A 161 -18.27 31.82 7.07
CA TYR A 161 -17.93 30.87 6.02
C TYR A 161 -19.04 29.82 5.88
N SER A 162 -19.34 29.43 4.62
CA SER A 162 -20.17 28.27 4.30
C SER A 162 -19.44 27.41 3.25
N SER A 163 -19.27 26.14 3.54
CA SER A 163 -18.54 25.20 2.67
C SER A 163 -19.45 24.68 1.56
N ASP A 164 -19.43 25.36 0.42
CA ASP A 164 -20.14 25.01 -0.81
C ASP A 164 -19.29 24.19 -1.80
N LYS A 165 -18.02 23.96 -1.47
CA LYS A 165 -17.05 23.25 -2.32
C LYS A 165 -17.22 21.75 -2.27
N THR A 166 -16.92 21.13 -3.38
CA THR A 166 -16.74 19.67 -3.49
C THR A 166 -15.26 19.33 -3.63
N TYR A 167 -14.89 18.14 -3.15
CA TYR A 167 -13.52 17.64 -3.15
C TYR A 167 -13.49 16.26 -3.77
N ARG A 168 -12.57 16.03 -4.71
CA ARG A 168 -12.44 14.75 -5.39
C ARG A 168 -11.18 14.02 -4.89
N LEU A 169 -11.37 12.83 -4.31
CA LEU A 169 -10.30 11.98 -3.79
C LEU A 169 -10.42 10.59 -4.43
N ALA A 170 -9.42 10.16 -5.19
CA ALA A 170 -9.36 8.84 -5.81
C ALA A 170 -10.69 8.44 -6.50
N GLY A 171 -11.24 9.34 -7.33
CA GLY A 171 -12.49 9.11 -8.05
C GLY A 171 -13.79 9.34 -7.25
N THR A 172 -13.72 9.46 -5.92
CA THR A 172 -14.87 9.74 -5.06
C THR A 172 -15.02 11.24 -4.79
N THR A 173 -16.23 11.76 -4.89
CA THR A 173 -16.55 13.16 -4.61
C THR A 173 -17.14 13.30 -3.19
N PHE A 174 -16.65 14.28 -2.44
CA PHE A 174 -17.09 14.65 -1.10
C PHE A 174 -17.62 16.07 -1.08
N GLY A 175 -18.63 16.34 -0.27
CA GLY A 175 -19.32 17.63 -0.18
C GLY A 175 -20.40 17.81 -1.27
N PRO A 176 -20.99 19.03 -1.39
CA PRO A 176 -20.78 20.16 -0.49
C PRO A 176 -21.28 19.85 0.93
N TYR A 177 -20.59 20.39 1.94
CA TYR A 177 -20.93 20.11 3.35
C TYR A 177 -21.93 21.10 3.92
N GLY A 178 -21.96 22.35 3.43
CA GLY A 178 -22.86 23.40 3.90
C GLY A 178 -22.61 23.90 5.32
N ASP A 179 -21.41 23.59 5.85
CA ASP A 179 -21.00 23.95 7.21
C ASP A 179 -19.94 25.09 7.21
N ALA A 180 -19.52 25.52 8.39
CA ALA A 180 -18.58 26.62 8.56
C ALA A 180 -17.11 26.20 8.60
N TYR A 181 -16.77 24.96 8.26
CA TYR A 181 -15.40 24.47 8.31
C TYR A 181 -14.69 24.57 6.95
N LYS A 182 -13.50 25.17 6.93
CA LYS A 182 -12.64 25.13 5.76
C LYS A 182 -11.94 23.79 5.67
N ARG A 183 -11.74 23.32 4.44
CA ARG A 183 -11.15 22.02 4.14
C ARG A 183 -10.02 22.15 3.14
N HIS A 184 -9.06 21.24 3.28
CA HIS A 184 -7.97 21.08 2.34
C HIS A 184 -7.74 19.61 2.02
N VAL A 185 -7.38 19.34 0.75
CA VAL A 185 -6.96 18.00 0.31
C VAL A 185 -5.44 17.93 0.30
N TYR A 186 -4.91 16.99 1.05
CA TYR A 186 -3.50 16.62 0.99
C TYR A 186 -3.34 15.35 0.19
N SER A 187 -2.31 15.27 -0.62
CA SER A 187 -1.99 14.03 -1.33
C SER A 187 -0.49 13.78 -1.35
N THR A 188 -0.14 12.50 -1.34
CA THR A 188 1.25 12.05 -1.49
C THR A 188 1.30 10.80 -2.34
N THR A 189 2.41 10.63 -3.06
CA THR A 189 2.66 9.44 -3.89
C THR A 189 3.83 8.68 -3.29
N ILE A 190 3.64 7.39 -3.07
CA ILE A 190 4.60 6.49 -2.45
C ILE A 190 4.92 5.38 -3.43
N ARG A 191 6.18 5.25 -3.81
CA ARG A 191 6.65 4.13 -4.61
C ARG A 191 6.95 2.92 -3.71
N LEU A 192 6.47 1.75 -4.11
CA LEU A 192 6.73 0.50 -3.40
C LEU A 192 8.03 -0.13 -3.92
N ASN A 193 9.16 0.36 -3.45
CA ASN A 193 10.49 -0.02 -3.94
C ASN A 193 10.77 -1.54 -3.90
N ASN A 194 10.21 -2.26 -2.94
CA ASN A 194 10.39 -3.71 -2.83
C ASN A 194 9.73 -4.48 -3.99
N ILE A 195 8.68 -3.94 -4.59
CA ILE A 195 7.96 -4.54 -5.72
C ILE A 195 8.50 -3.95 -7.01
N SER A 196 8.47 -2.62 -7.15
CA SER A 196 8.87 -1.94 -8.37
C SER A 196 10.35 -2.16 -8.71
N GLY A 197 11.26 -2.06 -7.73
CA GLY A 197 12.69 -2.23 -7.96
C GLY A 197 13.12 -3.64 -8.36
N ARG A 198 12.27 -4.67 -8.14
CA ARG A 198 12.52 -6.03 -8.65
C ARG A 198 12.16 -6.20 -10.13
N ARG A 199 11.37 -5.27 -10.65
CA ARG A 199 10.85 -5.29 -12.02
C ARG A 199 11.63 -4.37 -12.94
N GLU A 200 12.32 -3.39 -12.38
CA GLU A 200 13.22 -2.54 -13.14
C GLU A 200 14.33 -3.37 -13.78
N THR A 201 14.62 -3.05 -15.01
CA THR A 201 15.85 -3.51 -15.67
C THR A 201 17.05 -2.87 -14.99
N PRO A 202 18.11 -3.65 -14.67
CA PRO A 202 19.35 -3.10 -14.16
C PRO A 202 20.07 -2.22 -15.18
#